data_5e9641593413043eda26d885ea54ed5d
#
_entry.id   5e9641593413043eda26d885ea54ed5d
#
_cell.length_a   1.000
_cell.length_b   1.000
_cell.length_c   1.000
_cell.angle_alpha   90.00
_cell.angle_beta   90.00
_cell.angle_gamma   90.00
#
_symmetry.space_group_name_H-M   'P 1'
#
loop_
_entity.id
_entity.type
_entity.pdbx_description
1 polymer ?
#
loop_
_entity_poly.entity_id
_entity_poly.type
_entity_poly.pdbx_seq_one_letter_code
_entity_poly.pdbx_strand_id
1 'polypeptide(L)'
;MTSITAARPKFPPQEGELRPDARPSKRQRLTRAAFGQTPIGMFFGAPYAVFIALLFAYPLFLAVWISFHSYFFTAPGVAVPRPFVGLANYTAVLTDPAVRQAFVNIGIFLVINVPLTVMLSLLLATALNAAIPFRAFFRTSYYVPYVTASVATIGVWLFILGPTGIANHVLGPLAPVPSWLINQNWAMPSVAIYVTWKGLGFFILLYLAALQNVPEELYEAAKVDGASWWHRLRAVTIPGVRQVTTLVSLLAIITGANLFTEPYLLTAGGGPDGKSASPVLLIYQAGIEQNHPDFAAALGILLVILVLLVSGGLWLLQRRQA
;
A
#
# COMPACT_ATOMS: atom_id res chain seq x y z
N MET A 1 62.21 -43.84 -47.36
CA MET A 1 61.11 -42.89 -47.08
C MET A 1 59.83 -43.71 -46.94
N THR A 2 59.51 -44.05 -45.70
CA THR A 2 58.35 -44.93 -45.36
C THR A 2 57.34 -44.06 -44.65
N SER A 3 56.19 -43.82 -45.27
CA SER A 3 55.10 -43.05 -44.74
C SER A 3 54.26 -43.85 -43.72
N ILE A 4 54.28 -43.46 -42.48
CA ILE A 4 53.47 -44.08 -41.44
C ILE A 4 52.11 -43.36 -41.43
N THR A 5 51.08 -44.07 -41.91
CA THR A 5 49.68 -43.61 -41.84
C THR A 5 49.13 -43.95 -40.45
N ALA A 6 48.98 -42.93 -39.61
CA ALA A 6 48.38 -43.10 -38.28
C ALA A 6 46.87 -43.29 -38.40
N ALA A 7 46.39 -44.47 -37.97
CA ALA A 7 44.97 -44.79 -37.87
C ALA A 7 44.33 -43.99 -36.73
N ARG A 8 43.29 -43.20 -37.01
CA ARG A 8 42.48 -42.50 -36.00
C ARG A 8 41.63 -43.53 -35.19
N PRO A 9 41.62 -43.44 -33.87
CA PRO A 9 40.78 -44.30 -33.05
C PRO A 9 39.29 -43.98 -33.33
N LYS A 10 38.49 -45.00 -33.67
CA LYS A 10 37.05 -44.93 -33.76
C LYS A 10 36.50 -44.91 -32.33
N PHE A 11 36.00 -43.75 -31.88
CA PHE A 11 35.19 -43.66 -30.66
C PHE A 11 33.84 -44.35 -30.93
N PRO A 12 33.30 -45.14 -29.98
CA PRO A 12 31.96 -45.66 -30.09
C PRO A 12 30.99 -44.50 -30.09
N PRO A 13 29.82 -44.64 -30.80
CA PRO A 13 28.78 -43.60 -30.81
C PRO A 13 28.33 -43.36 -29.38
N GLN A 14 28.32 -42.10 -28.96
CA GLN A 14 27.72 -41.69 -27.69
C GLN A 14 26.21 -41.99 -27.79
N GLU A 15 25.72 -42.98 -27.04
CA GLU A 15 24.32 -43.21 -26.78
C GLU A 15 23.80 -41.99 -26.00
N GLY A 16 23.24 -41.05 -26.71
CA GLY A 16 22.72 -39.80 -26.11
C GLY A 16 22.22 -38.78 -27.12
N GLU A 17 21.98 -39.17 -28.38
CA GLU A 17 21.17 -38.32 -29.27
C GLU A 17 19.76 -38.21 -28.68
N LEU A 18 19.54 -37.11 -27.91
CA LEU A 18 18.22 -36.64 -27.51
C LEU A 18 17.35 -36.54 -28.77
N ARG A 19 16.39 -37.45 -28.91
CA ARG A 19 15.36 -37.38 -29.96
C ARG A 19 14.76 -35.98 -29.91
N PRO A 20 14.67 -35.26 -31.03
CA PRO A 20 14.02 -33.96 -31.05
C PRO A 20 12.62 -34.10 -30.48
N ASP A 21 12.34 -33.35 -29.42
CA ASP A 21 11.09 -33.34 -28.66
C ASP A 21 9.88 -33.41 -29.58
N ALA A 22 9.14 -34.50 -29.51
CA ALA A 22 7.84 -34.63 -30.15
C ALA A 22 6.96 -33.51 -29.62
N ARG A 23 6.51 -32.60 -30.50
CA ARG A 23 5.67 -31.45 -30.13
C ARG A 23 4.51 -31.95 -29.26
N PRO A 24 4.36 -31.47 -28.05
CA PRO A 24 3.36 -31.96 -27.12
C PRO A 24 1.97 -31.82 -27.73
N SER A 25 1.14 -32.85 -27.61
CA SER A 25 -0.23 -32.85 -28.12
C SER A 25 -1.04 -31.67 -27.52
N LYS A 26 -2.11 -31.20 -28.23
CA LYS A 26 -2.97 -30.12 -27.69
C LYS A 26 -3.47 -30.43 -26.28
N ARG A 27 -3.76 -31.68 -25.97
CA ARG A 27 -4.18 -32.15 -24.65
C ARG A 27 -3.06 -32.00 -23.61
N GLN A 28 -1.83 -32.36 -23.98
CA GLN A 28 -0.66 -32.16 -23.10
C GLN A 28 -0.29 -30.69 -22.91
N ARG A 29 -0.55 -29.82 -23.89
CA ARG A 29 -0.38 -28.34 -23.74
C ARG A 29 -1.43 -27.77 -22.79
N LEU A 30 -2.69 -28.22 -22.88
CA LEU A 30 -3.76 -27.75 -21.97
C LEU A 30 -3.55 -28.26 -20.54
N THR A 31 -3.14 -29.52 -20.36
CA THR A 31 -2.81 -30.05 -19.03
C THR A 31 -1.54 -29.39 -18.43
N ARG A 32 -0.50 -29.13 -19.25
CA ARG A 32 0.68 -28.38 -18.80
C ARG A 32 0.39 -26.91 -18.48
N ALA A 33 -0.53 -26.27 -19.20
CA ALA A 33 -0.97 -24.91 -18.92
C ALA A 33 -1.84 -24.83 -17.66
N ALA A 34 -2.69 -25.84 -17.40
CA ALA A 34 -3.58 -25.88 -16.23
C ALA A 34 -2.88 -26.42 -14.97
N PHE A 35 -1.95 -27.34 -15.10
CA PHE A 35 -1.37 -28.09 -13.96
C PHE A 35 0.15 -27.94 -13.78
N GLY A 36 0.82 -27.07 -14.54
CA GLY A 36 2.27 -26.89 -14.47
C GLY A 36 3.06 -28.11 -14.98
N GLN A 37 4.40 -28.03 -14.91
CA GLN A 37 5.28 -29.09 -15.45
C GLN A 37 5.47 -30.29 -14.51
N THR A 38 5.09 -30.16 -13.23
CA THR A 38 5.27 -31.25 -12.25
C THR A 38 4.06 -31.37 -11.31
N PRO A 39 3.43 -32.57 -11.17
CA PRO A 39 2.35 -32.80 -10.21
C PRO A 39 2.78 -32.61 -8.76
N ILE A 40 4.08 -32.74 -8.45
CA ILE A 40 4.68 -32.49 -7.14
C ILE A 40 4.53 -31.02 -6.76
N GLY A 41 4.72 -30.07 -7.70
CA GLY A 41 4.54 -28.63 -7.43
C GLY A 41 3.11 -28.28 -6.99
N MET A 42 2.10 -28.98 -7.54
CA MET A 42 0.69 -28.79 -7.11
C MET A 42 0.46 -29.29 -5.68
N PHE A 43 1.05 -30.43 -5.32
CA PHE A 43 0.91 -30.99 -3.98
C PHE A 43 1.47 -30.02 -2.92
N PHE A 44 2.62 -29.39 -3.18
CA PHE A 44 3.18 -28.37 -2.28
C PHE A 44 2.46 -27.02 -2.35
N GLY A 45 1.87 -26.67 -3.49
CA GLY A 45 1.09 -25.44 -3.64
C GLY A 45 -0.35 -25.54 -3.12
N ALA A 46 -0.92 -26.77 -3.05
CA ALA A 46 -2.31 -26.97 -2.67
C ALA A 46 -2.69 -26.43 -1.27
N PRO A 47 -1.90 -26.63 -0.20
CA PRO A 47 -2.23 -26.07 1.13
C PRO A 47 -2.34 -24.54 1.09
N TYR A 48 -1.43 -23.88 0.38
CA TYR A 48 -1.46 -22.42 0.23
C TYR A 48 -2.65 -21.97 -0.64
N ALA A 49 -2.95 -22.66 -1.71
CA ALA A 49 -4.12 -22.37 -2.55
C ALA A 49 -5.44 -22.53 -1.78
N VAL A 50 -5.56 -23.59 -0.96
CA VAL A 50 -6.72 -23.80 -0.07
C VAL A 50 -6.81 -22.67 0.97
N PHE A 51 -5.69 -22.29 1.58
CA PHE A 51 -5.63 -21.16 2.51
C PHE A 51 -6.14 -19.86 1.85
N ILE A 52 -5.64 -19.53 0.66
CA ILE A 52 -6.09 -18.33 -0.08
C ILE A 52 -7.59 -18.44 -0.44
N ALA A 53 -8.04 -19.61 -0.90
CA ALA A 53 -9.45 -19.82 -1.27
C ALA A 53 -10.39 -19.63 -0.07
N LEU A 54 -10.05 -20.18 1.09
CA LEU A 54 -10.92 -20.13 2.27
C LEU A 54 -10.87 -18.78 3.00
N LEU A 55 -9.68 -18.16 3.12
CA LEU A 55 -9.53 -16.95 3.91
C LEU A 55 -9.67 -15.65 3.12
N PHE A 56 -9.48 -15.68 1.81
CA PHE A 56 -9.59 -14.49 0.98
C PHE A 56 -10.69 -14.60 -0.07
N ALA A 57 -10.69 -15.64 -0.89
CA ALA A 57 -11.63 -15.73 -2.00
C ALA A 57 -13.08 -15.95 -1.52
N TYR A 58 -13.30 -16.83 -0.54
CA TYR A 58 -14.63 -17.09 0.00
C TYR A 58 -15.25 -15.88 0.70
N PRO A 59 -14.57 -15.16 1.64
CA PRO A 59 -15.12 -13.95 2.24
C PRO A 59 -15.36 -12.83 1.24
N LEU A 60 -14.47 -12.68 0.23
CA LEU A 60 -14.66 -11.70 -0.82
C LEU A 60 -15.90 -12.01 -1.67
N PHE A 61 -16.08 -13.27 -2.07
CA PHE A 61 -17.28 -13.72 -2.76
C PHE A 61 -18.55 -13.47 -1.92
N LEU A 62 -18.48 -13.78 -0.62
CA LEU A 62 -19.58 -13.55 0.29
C LEU A 62 -19.91 -12.05 0.42
N ALA A 63 -18.90 -11.19 0.51
CA ALA A 63 -19.10 -9.75 0.53
C ALA A 63 -19.76 -9.24 -0.75
N VAL A 64 -19.33 -9.74 -1.93
CA VAL A 64 -19.98 -9.43 -3.20
C VAL A 64 -21.43 -9.91 -3.20
N TRP A 65 -21.71 -11.12 -2.71
CA TRP A 65 -23.07 -11.62 -2.61
C TRP A 65 -23.95 -10.78 -1.67
N ILE A 66 -23.45 -10.44 -0.47
CA ILE A 66 -24.13 -9.60 0.52
C ILE A 66 -24.48 -8.23 -0.07
N SER A 67 -23.58 -7.63 -0.84
CA SER A 67 -23.79 -6.28 -1.42
C SER A 67 -25.01 -6.18 -2.37
N PHE A 68 -25.46 -7.31 -2.93
CA PHE A 68 -26.65 -7.38 -3.79
C PHE A 68 -27.91 -7.86 -3.08
N HIS A 69 -27.83 -8.19 -1.78
CA HIS A 69 -28.95 -8.70 -0.99
C HIS A 69 -29.22 -7.78 0.19
N SER A 70 -30.48 -7.76 0.66
CA SER A 70 -30.77 -7.19 1.98
C SER A 70 -30.25 -8.15 3.04
N TYR A 71 -29.32 -7.69 3.86
CA TYR A 71 -28.61 -8.53 4.81
C TYR A 71 -28.40 -7.81 6.14
N PHE A 72 -28.73 -8.49 7.23
CA PHE A 72 -28.40 -8.08 8.60
C PHE A 72 -28.04 -9.30 9.44
N PHE A 73 -27.27 -9.10 10.49
CA PHE A 73 -26.91 -10.18 11.40
C PHE A 73 -28.09 -10.53 12.30
N THR A 74 -28.34 -11.81 12.45
CA THR A 74 -29.41 -12.36 13.28
C THR A 74 -28.83 -13.30 14.34
N ALA A 75 -29.60 -13.56 15.39
CA ALA A 75 -29.23 -14.57 16.38
C ALA A 75 -29.06 -15.96 15.71
N PRO A 76 -28.15 -16.80 16.19
CA PRO A 76 -27.99 -18.15 15.66
C PRO A 76 -29.28 -18.93 15.65
N GLY A 77 -29.59 -19.59 14.53
CA GLY A 77 -30.82 -20.41 14.35
C GLY A 77 -32.06 -19.63 13.84
N VAL A 78 -32.00 -18.32 13.73
CA VAL A 78 -33.09 -17.51 13.15
C VAL A 78 -32.92 -17.43 11.65
N ALA A 79 -33.80 -18.06 10.90
CA ALA A 79 -33.85 -17.94 9.43
C ALA A 79 -34.61 -16.67 9.04
N VAL A 80 -33.94 -15.75 8.35
CA VAL A 80 -34.54 -14.52 7.84
C VAL A 80 -34.40 -14.48 6.31
N PRO A 81 -35.44 -14.08 5.59
CA PRO A 81 -35.35 -13.88 4.14
C PRO A 81 -34.25 -12.85 3.80
N ARG A 82 -33.46 -13.18 2.81
CA ARG A 82 -32.37 -12.30 2.29
C ARG A 82 -32.66 -12.03 0.82
N PRO A 83 -33.65 -11.18 0.51
CA PRO A 83 -34.05 -10.93 -0.85
C PRO A 83 -32.94 -10.26 -1.65
N PHE A 84 -32.85 -10.62 -2.91
CA PHE A 84 -32.00 -9.93 -3.87
C PHE A 84 -32.58 -8.52 -4.13
N VAL A 85 -31.77 -7.48 -3.85
CA VAL A 85 -32.18 -6.07 -4.00
C VAL A 85 -31.44 -5.36 -5.16
N GLY A 86 -30.68 -6.12 -5.94
CA GLY A 86 -29.93 -5.57 -7.06
C GLY A 86 -28.96 -4.48 -6.63
N LEU A 87 -29.03 -3.29 -7.23
CA LEU A 87 -28.14 -2.17 -6.95
C LEU A 87 -28.62 -1.22 -5.84
N ALA A 88 -29.66 -1.55 -5.10
CA ALA A 88 -30.24 -0.66 -4.08
C ALA A 88 -29.21 -0.27 -3.00
N ASN A 89 -28.38 -1.21 -2.53
CA ASN A 89 -27.31 -0.92 -1.56
C ASN A 89 -26.25 0.04 -2.13
N TYR A 90 -25.91 -0.10 -3.41
CA TYR A 90 -24.96 0.80 -4.08
C TYR A 90 -25.54 2.21 -4.25
N THR A 91 -26.83 2.33 -4.60
CA THR A 91 -27.48 3.63 -4.69
C THR A 91 -27.57 4.30 -3.33
N ALA A 92 -27.89 3.55 -2.26
CA ALA A 92 -27.87 4.05 -0.89
C ALA A 92 -26.49 4.59 -0.50
N VAL A 93 -25.41 3.82 -0.75
CA VAL A 93 -24.03 4.23 -0.48
C VAL A 93 -23.65 5.50 -1.25
N LEU A 94 -23.97 5.58 -2.55
CA LEU A 94 -23.60 6.72 -3.39
C LEU A 94 -24.36 8.01 -3.06
N THR A 95 -25.56 7.89 -2.49
CA THR A 95 -26.40 9.04 -2.08
C THR A 95 -26.19 9.47 -0.63
N ASP A 96 -25.48 8.67 0.16
CA ASP A 96 -25.23 8.96 1.57
C ASP A 96 -24.24 10.13 1.75
N PRO A 97 -24.63 11.21 2.45
CA PRO A 97 -23.77 12.36 2.70
C PRO A 97 -22.51 12.01 3.50
N ALA A 98 -22.58 11.04 4.45
CA ALA A 98 -21.44 10.63 5.25
C ALA A 98 -20.39 9.91 4.39
N VAL A 99 -20.83 9.07 3.46
CA VAL A 99 -19.95 8.41 2.49
C VAL A 99 -19.26 9.43 1.60
N ARG A 100 -20.00 10.38 1.05
CA ARG A 100 -19.40 11.46 0.26
C ARG A 100 -18.36 12.24 1.06
N GLN A 101 -18.65 12.58 2.32
CA GLN A 101 -17.70 13.26 3.21
C GLN A 101 -16.46 12.40 3.46
N ALA A 102 -16.61 11.12 3.68
CA ALA A 102 -15.48 10.20 3.90
C ALA A 102 -14.55 10.11 2.67
N PHE A 103 -15.09 10.12 1.45
CA PHE A 103 -14.27 10.18 0.24
C PHE A 103 -13.56 11.52 0.06
N VAL A 104 -14.19 12.63 0.42
CA VAL A 104 -13.52 13.96 0.47
C VAL A 104 -12.39 13.95 1.49
N ASN A 105 -12.62 13.39 2.67
CA ASN A 105 -11.61 13.28 3.72
C ASN A 105 -10.38 12.47 3.27
N ILE A 106 -10.60 11.33 2.60
CA ILE A 106 -9.50 10.56 2.00
C ILE A 106 -8.76 11.37 0.92
N GLY A 107 -9.48 12.12 0.10
CA GLY A 107 -8.86 13.03 -0.86
C GLY A 107 -7.92 14.05 -0.17
N ILE A 108 -8.39 14.71 0.89
CA ILE A 108 -7.59 15.63 1.71
C ILE A 108 -6.38 14.90 2.31
N PHE A 109 -6.60 13.72 2.89
CA PHE A 109 -5.53 12.90 3.44
C PHE A 109 -4.45 12.59 2.40
N LEU A 110 -4.82 12.11 1.22
CA LEU A 110 -3.88 11.72 0.17
C LEU A 110 -3.08 12.92 -0.36
N VAL A 111 -3.74 14.07 -0.55
CA VAL A 111 -3.08 15.31 -1.00
C VAL A 111 -2.02 15.79 0.00
N ILE A 112 -2.20 15.55 1.29
CA ILE A 112 -1.23 15.90 2.33
C ILE A 112 -0.20 14.78 2.52
N ASN A 113 -0.66 13.54 2.77
CA ASN A 113 0.19 12.43 3.16
C ASN A 113 1.15 11.98 2.06
N VAL A 114 0.68 11.83 0.80
CA VAL A 114 1.52 11.30 -0.28
C VAL A 114 2.71 12.22 -0.59
N PRO A 115 2.52 13.54 -0.84
CA PRO A 115 3.65 14.44 -1.07
C PRO A 115 4.59 14.54 0.14
N LEU A 116 4.05 14.66 1.37
CA LEU A 116 4.87 14.73 2.58
C LEU A 116 5.70 13.46 2.76
N THR A 117 5.11 12.29 2.58
CA THR A 117 5.80 11.00 2.67
C THR A 117 6.92 10.91 1.64
N VAL A 118 6.64 11.21 0.38
CA VAL A 118 7.65 11.18 -0.70
C VAL A 118 8.76 12.18 -0.43
N MET A 119 8.43 13.43 -0.15
CA MET A 119 9.42 14.50 0.04
C MET A 119 10.28 14.24 1.28
N LEU A 120 9.66 14.01 2.44
CA LEU A 120 10.40 13.85 3.70
C LEU A 120 11.23 12.57 3.70
N SER A 121 10.69 11.45 3.22
CA SER A 121 11.46 10.21 3.18
C SER A 121 12.62 10.25 2.19
N LEU A 122 12.46 10.88 1.02
CA LEU A 122 13.55 11.08 0.06
C LEU A 122 14.63 12.02 0.63
N LEU A 123 14.25 13.16 1.20
CA LEU A 123 15.20 14.11 1.79
C LEU A 123 15.98 13.48 2.94
N LEU A 124 15.29 12.81 3.87
CA LEU A 124 15.93 12.13 5.00
C LEU A 124 16.79 10.96 4.55
N ALA A 125 16.34 10.16 3.56
CA ALA A 125 17.15 9.09 2.98
C ALA A 125 18.41 9.64 2.31
N THR A 126 18.32 10.75 1.56
CA THR A 126 19.48 11.38 0.93
C THR A 126 20.47 11.91 1.99
N ALA A 127 19.98 12.51 3.06
CA ALA A 127 20.80 12.95 4.18
C ALA A 127 21.48 11.77 4.90
N LEU A 128 20.75 10.68 5.13
CA LEU A 128 21.26 9.46 5.75
C LEU A 128 22.16 8.62 4.82
N ASN A 129 22.08 8.82 3.51
CA ASN A 129 22.98 8.17 2.55
C ASN A 129 24.37 8.81 2.56
N ALA A 130 24.49 10.07 2.91
CA ALA A 130 25.79 10.71 3.13
C ALA A 130 26.53 10.06 4.31
N ALA A 131 27.86 10.23 4.33
CA ALA A 131 28.70 9.73 5.44
C ALA A 131 28.58 10.65 6.67
N ILE A 132 27.49 10.48 7.43
CA ILE A 132 27.23 11.25 8.67
C ILE A 132 27.60 10.43 9.91
N PRO A 133 28.10 11.06 10.97
CA PRO A 133 28.31 10.40 12.25
C PRO A 133 26.98 9.91 12.83
N PHE A 134 27.00 8.86 13.63
CA PHE A 134 25.82 8.26 14.28
C PHE A 134 24.69 7.81 13.33
N ARG A 135 25.01 7.46 12.08
CA ARG A 135 24.05 7.01 11.05
C ARG A 135 23.12 5.88 11.54
N ALA A 136 23.67 4.92 12.30
CA ALA A 136 22.89 3.81 12.86
C ALA A 136 21.82 4.33 13.85
N PHE A 137 22.19 5.26 14.73
CA PHE A 137 21.27 5.88 15.67
C PHE A 137 20.10 6.57 14.97
N PHE A 138 20.36 7.41 13.97
CA PHE A 138 19.32 8.10 13.23
C PHE A 138 18.40 7.12 12.49
N ARG A 139 18.95 6.07 11.84
CA ARG A 139 18.14 5.03 11.19
C ARG A 139 17.19 4.35 12.17
N THR A 140 17.69 3.96 13.34
CA THR A 140 16.89 3.34 14.39
C THR A 140 15.82 4.31 14.90
N SER A 141 16.17 5.55 15.19
CA SER A 141 15.25 6.55 15.71
C SER A 141 14.06 6.82 14.78
N TYR A 142 14.29 6.88 13.46
CA TYR A 142 13.21 7.05 12.48
C TYR A 142 12.38 5.78 12.31
N TYR A 143 12.95 4.61 12.54
CA TYR A 143 12.24 3.33 12.35
C TYR A 143 11.39 2.92 13.57
N VAL A 144 11.78 3.32 14.77
CA VAL A 144 11.07 3.00 16.03
C VAL A 144 9.57 3.35 15.97
N PRO A 145 9.13 4.54 15.52
CA PRO A 145 7.71 4.85 15.44
C PRO A 145 6.92 3.89 14.54
N TYR A 146 7.51 3.43 13.45
CA TYR A 146 6.88 2.51 12.51
C TYR A 146 6.59 1.15 13.14
N VAL A 147 7.52 0.60 13.92
CA VAL A 147 7.37 -0.72 14.56
C VAL A 147 6.59 -0.67 15.87
N THR A 148 6.38 0.53 16.43
CA THR A 148 5.62 0.70 17.66
C THR A 148 4.13 0.53 17.41
N ALA A 149 3.43 -0.11 18.35
CA ALA A 149 1.99 -0.30 18.26
C ALA A 149 1.24 1.04 18.07
N SER A 150 0.30 1.09 17.12
CA SER A 150 -0.44 2.31 16.78
C SER A 150 -1.14 2.93 17.98
N VAL A 151 -1.74 2.11 18.85
CA VAL A 151 -2.46 2.60 20.04
C VAL A 151 -1.54 3.39 20.97
N ALA A 152 -0.30 2.90 21.20
CA ALA A 152 0.66 3.60 22.05
C ALA A 152 1.10 4.95 21.45
N THR A 153 1.42 4.97 20.15
CA THR A 153 1.81 6.21 19.46
C THR A 153 0.66 7.20 19.35
N ILE A 154 -0.58 6.74 19.16
CA ILE A 154 -1.78 7.58 19.18
C ILE A 154 -1.94 8.23 20.55
N GLY A 155 -1.76 7.48 21.65
CA GLY A 155 -1.81 8.06 23.01
C GLY A 155 -0.86 9.23 23.19
N VAL A 156 0.37 9.14 22.69
CA VAL A 156 1.34 10.25 22.70
C VAL A 156 0.84 11.43 21.87
N TRP A 157 0.29 11.19 20.68
CA TRP A 157 -0.21 12.26 19.82
C TRP A 157 -1.48 12.92 20.34
N LEU A 158 -2.36 12.18 21.04
CA LEU A 158 -3.49 12.77 21.78
C LEU A 158 -3.02 13.79 22.81
N PHE A 159 -1.92 13.50 23.50
CA PHE A 159 -1.31 14.44 24.43
C PHE A 159 -0.67 15.64 23.71
N ILE A 160 0.05 15.41 22.60
CA ILE A 160 0.70 16.49 21.83
C ILE A 160 -0.32 17.46 21.22
N LEU A 161 -1.39 16.93 20.61
CA LEU A 161 -2.42 17.69 19.88
C LEU A 161 -3.63 18.05 20.74
N GLY A 162 -3.66 17.66 22.00
CA GLY A 162 -4.73 17.99 22.94
C GLY A 162 -4.86 19.50 23.20
N PRO A 163 -5.96 19.97 23.79
CA PRO A 163 -6.19 21.39 24.05
C PRO A 163 -5.08 22.06 24.88
N THR A 164 -4.50 21.34 25.83
CA THR A 164 -3.38 21.77 26.69
C THR A 164 -2.05 21.16 26.24
N GLY A 165 -2.00 20.63 25.01
CA GLY A 165 -0.84 19.90 24.50
C GLY A 165 0.31 20.80 24.06
N ILE A 166 1.47 20.15 23.86
CA ILE A 166 2.73 20.83 23.48
C ILE A 166 2.57 21.63 22.19
N ALA A 167 1.81 21.12 21.21
CA ALA A 167 1.60 21.80 19.94
C ALA A 167 0.93 23.17 20.12
N ASN A 168 -0.07 23.26 21.01
CA ASN A 168 -0.74 24.54 21.31
C ASN A 168 0.18 25.52 22.09
N HIS A 169 0.98 25.00 23.01
CA HIS A 169 1.94 25.84 23.75
C HIS A 169 3.02 26.43 22.84
N VAL A 170 3.55 25.65 21.91
CA VAL A 170 4.60 26.11 20.98
C VAL A 170 4.05 27.11 19.96
N LEU A 171 2.86 26.85 19.41
CA LEU A 171 2.26 27.69 18.37
C LEU A 171 1.50 28.90 18.95
N GLY A 172 1.12 28.88 20.23
CA GLY A 172 0.41 29.96 20.87
C GLY A 172 -0.80 30.44 20.09
N PRO A 173 -0.85 31.72 19.68
CA PRO A 173 -1.98 32.29 18.94
C PRO A 173 -2.22 31.67 17.54
N LEU A 174 -1.22 30.97 16.99
CA LEU A 174 -1.34 30.28 15.68
C LEU A 174 -1.97 28.90 15.80
N ALA A 175 -2.17 28.39 17.02
CA ALA A 175 -2.85 27.12 17.23
C ALA A 175 -4.33 27.21 16.84
N PRO A 176 -4.91 26.16 16.23
CA PRO A 176 -6.32 26.18 15.84
C PRO A 176 -7.26 26.19 17.05
N VAL A 177 -8.34 26.95 16.93
CA VAL A 177 -9.42 27.02 17.91
C VAL A 177 -10.73 26.58 17.21
N PRO A 178 -11.40 25.52 17.69
CA PRO A 178 -10.98 24.56 18.73
C PRO A 178 -9.73 23.78 18.35
N SER A 179 -9.15 23.03 19.30
CA SER A 179 -7.89 22.30 19.12
C SER A 179 -7.92 21.29 17.95
N TRP A 180 -6.77 20.93 17.45
CA TRP A 180 -6.46 20.14 16.24
C TRP A 180 -7.44 19.01 15.92
N LEU A 181 -7.69 18.12 16.89
CA LEU A 181 -8.45 16.88 16.68
C LEU A 181 -9.98 17.08 16.69
N ILE A 182 -10.45 18.18 17.30
CA ILE A 182 -11.87 18.55 17.37
C ILE A 182 -12.20 19.73 16.46
N ASN A 183 -11.28 20.16 15.62
CA ASN A 183 -11.48 21.21 14.62
C ASN A 183 -11.85 20.58 13.28
N GLN A 184 -12.95 21.01 12.67
CA GLN A 184 -13.45 20.48 11.40
C GLN A 184 -12.44 20.56 10.25
N ASN A 185 -11.57 21.56 10.23
CA ASN A 185 -10.58 21.78 9.18
C ASN A 185 -9.25 21.07 9.46
N TRP A 186 -8.92 20.86 10.75
CA TRP A 186 -7.63 20.32 11.15
C TRP A 186 -7.65 18.85 11.56
N ALA A 187 -8.83 18.24 11.79
CA ALA A 187 -8.90 16.84 12.22
C ALA A 187 -8.25 15.89 11.20
N MET A 188 -8.61 15.95 9.92
CA MET A 188 -8.02 15.10 8.89
C MET A 188 -6.56 15.46 8.56
N PRO A 189 -6.14 16.73 8.43
CA PRO A 189 -4.72 17.09 8.35
C PRO A 189 -3.88 16.55 9.51
N SER A 190 -4.37 16.59 10.74
CA SER A 190 -3.68 16.04 11.91
C SER A 190 -3.48 14.53 11.79
N VAL A 191 -4.49 13.79 11.32
CA VAL A 191 -4.37 12.37 11.02
C VAL A 191 -3.32 12.13 9.93
N ALA A 192 -3.31 12.93 8.86
CA ALA A 192 -2.35 12.80 7.77
C ALA A 192 -0.90 13.03 8.24
N ILE A 193 -0.67 14.03 9.08
CA ILE A 193 0.65 14.33 9.67
C ILE A 193 1.11 13.18 10.58
N TYR A 194 0.22 12.68 11.43
CA TYR A 194 0.51 11.52 12.29
C TYR A 194 0.93 10.30 11.47
N VAL A 195 0.13 9.92 10.46
CA VAL A 195 0.39 8.74 9.61
C VAL A 195 1.69 8.91 8.83
N THR A 196 1.94 10.11 8.31
CA THR A 196 3.21 10.42 7.64
C THR A 196 4.38 10.19 8.58
N TRP A 197 4.37 10.82 9.78
CA TRP A 197 5.43 10.67 10.78
C TRP A 197 5.67 9.21 11.16
N LYS A 198 4.60 8.46 11.42
CA LYS A 198 4.67 7.04 11.79
C LYS A 198 5.28 6.19 10.68
N GLY A 199 4.92 6.45 9.43
CA GLY A 199 5.36 5.70 8.26
C GLY A 199 6.77 6.06 7.76
N LEU A 200 7.31 7.22 8.12
CA LEU A 200 8.56 7.75 7.57
C LEU A 200 9.71 6.75 7.60
N GLY A 201 9.90 6.05 8.71
CA GLY A 201 11.01 5.10 8.87
C GLY A 201 11.04 4.01 7.81
N PHE A 202 9.89 3.44 7.50
CA PHE A 202 9.76 2.42 6.44
C PHE A 202 10.08 2.99 5.06
N PHE A 203 9.55 4.15 4.72
CA PHE A 203 9.77 4.78 3.42
C PHE A 203 11.21 5.30 3.24
N ILE A 204 11.85 5.76 4.32
CA ILE A 204 13.28 6.12 4.33
C ILE A 204 14.15 4.91 3.96
N LEU A 205 13.86 3.71 4.51
CA LEU A 205 14.61 2.51 4.20
C LEU A 205 14.46 2.10 2.72
N LEU A 206 13.25 2.23 2.14
CA LEU A 206 13.03 1.97 0.71
C LEU A 206 13.87 2.91 -0.16
N TYR A 207 13.88 4.20 0.14
CA TYR A 207 14.70 5.16 -0.60
C TYR A 207 16.21 4.94 -0.37
N LEU A 208 16.64 4.59 0.83
CA LEU A 208 18.06 4.25 1.09
C LEU A 208 18.53 3.06 0.25
N ALA A 209 17.70 2.02 0.13
CA ALA A 209 18.02 0.87 -0.72
C ALA A 209 18.08 1.28 -2.21
N ALA A 210 17.20 2.16 -2.65
CA ALA A 210 17.22 2.69 -4.02
C ALA A 210 18.45 3.56 -4.31
N LEU A 211 18.80 4.45 -3.37
CA LEU A 211 19.95 5.35 -3.51
C LEU A 211 21.28 4.60 -3.63
N GLN A 212 21.39 3.43 -3.00
CA GLN A 212 22.59 2.57 -3.10
C GLN A 212 22.77 1.95 -4.50
N ASN A 213 21.72 1.90 -5.31
CA ASN A 213 21.78 1.41 -6.68
C ASN A 213 22.05 2.52 -7.72
N VAL A 214 22.10 3.77 -7.32
CA VAL A 214 22.46 4.89 -8.20
C VAL A 214 23.96 4.93 -8.34
N PRO A 215 24.55 4.84 -9.57
CA PRO A 215 25.99 4.86 -9.77
C PRO A 215 26.65 6.10 -9.18
N GLU A 216 27.72 5.93 -8.41
CA GLU A 216 28.44 7.04 -7.76
C GLU A 216 29.08 7.98 -8.78
N GLU A 217 29.48 7.42 -9.92
CA GLU A 217 30.05 8.14 -11.06
C GLU A 217 29.17 9.31 -11.54
N LEU A 218 27.83 9.17 -11.48
CA LEU A 218 26.91 10.25 -11.84
C LEU A 218 26.99 11.43 -10.86
N TYR A 219 27.21 11.14 -9.58
CA TYR A 219 27.38 12.20 -8.57
C TYR A 219 28.75 12.86 -8.69
N GLU A 220 29.78 12.10 -9.05
CA GLU A 220 31.14 12.64 -9.27
C GLU A 220 31.18 13.51 -10.53
N ALA A 221 30.63 13.06 -11.64
CA ALA A 221 30.50 13.86 -12.85
C ALA A 221 29.79 15.18 -12.59
N ALA A 222 28.64 15.14 -11.91
CA ALA A 222 27.90 16.33 -11.53
C ALA A 222 28.70 17.28 -10.60
N LYS A 223 29.59 16.75 -9.72
CA LYS A 223 30.49 17.56 -8.91
C LYS A 223 31.57 18.26 -9.75
N VAL A 224 32.15 17.54 -10.72
CA VAL A 224 33.14 18.12 -11.65
C VAL A 224 32.52 19.25 -12.47
N ASP A 225 31.25 19.11 -12.90
CA ASP A 225 30.48 20.13 -13.58
C ASP A 225 30.05 21.32 -12.68
N GLY A 226 30.47 21.31 -11.38
CA GLY A 226 30.17 22.38 -10.44
C GLY A 226 28.71 22.37 -9.95
N ALA A 227 27.97 21.26 -10.12
CA ALA A 227 26.56 21.17 -9.70
C ALA A 227 26.41 21.31 -8.19
N SER A 228 25.56 22.24 -7.75
CA SER A 228 25.16 22.40 -6.34
C SER A 228 24.41 21.14 -5.85
N TRP A 229 24.28 21.02 -4.52
CA TRP A 229 23.50 19.91 -3.91
C TRP A 229 22.08 19.82 -4.49
N TRP A 230 21.41 20.94 -4.69
CA TRP A 230 20.05 20.99 -5.25
C TRP A 230 20.00 20.55 -6.72
N HIS A 231 21.03 20.90 -7.49
CA HIS A 231 21.17 20.45 -8.89
C HIS A 231 21.38 18.92 -8.95
N ARG A 232 22.26 18.37 -8.10
CA ARG A 232 22.48 16.92 -8.01
C ARG A 232 21.23 16.18 -7.57
N LEU A 233 20.46 16.72 -6.60
CA LEU A 233 19.19 16.16 -6.17
C LEU A 233 18.21 16.04 -7.35
N ARG A 234 18.08 17.09 -8.16
CA ARG A 234 17.14 17.10 -9.30
C ARG A 234 17.63 16.32 -10.51
N ALA A 235 18.91 16.40 -10.85
CA ALA A 235 19.45 15.83 -12.09
C ALA A 235 19.86 14.36 -11.93
N VAL A 236 20.25 13.92 -10.74
CA VAL A 236 20.77 12.56 -10.50
C VAL A 236 19.86 11.78 -9.55
N THR A 237 19.59 12.33 -8.35
CA THR A 237 18.90 11.59 -7.31
C THR A 237 17.45 11.30 -7.67
N ILE A 238 16.64 12.31 -7.99
CA ILE A 238 15.21 12.14 -8.28
C ILE A 238 14.99 11.21 -9.49
N PRO A 239 15.68 11.36 -10.63
CA PRO A 239 15.56 10.42 -11.74
C PRO A 239 16.01 9.00 -11.36
N GLY A 240 17.12 8.87 -10.63
CA GLY A 240 17.67 7.58 -10.22
C GLY A 240 16.76 6.76 -9.30
N VAL A 241 15.94 7.42 -8.46
CA VAL A 241 15.01 6.73 -7.56
C VAL A 241 13.56 6.75 -8.03
N ARG A 242 13.28 7.12 -9.28
CA ARG A 242 11.93 7.29 -9.81
C ARG A 242 11.03 6.06 -9.64
N GLN A 243 11.55 4.86 -9.88
CA GLN A 243 10.80 3.61 -9.71
C GLN A 243 10.36 3.42 -8.27
N VAL A 244 11.25 3.72 -7.31
CA VAL A 244 10.93 3.61 -5.89
C VAL A 244 9.98 4.72 -5.44
N THR A 245 10.09 5.92 -6.00
CA THR A 245 9.11 7.00 -5.77
C THR A 245 7.69 6.59 -6.18
N THR A 246 7.57 5.87 -7.29
CA THR A 246 6.30 5.25 -7.71
C THR A 246 5.79 4.27 -6.66
N LEU A 247 6.65 3.35 -6.24
CA LEU A 247 6.29 2.34 -5.23
C LEU A 247 5.87 3.01 -3.91
N VAL A 248 6.63 3.98 -3.42
CA VAL A 248 6.32 4.75 -2.20
C VAL A 248 4.96 5.45 -2.33
N SER A 249 4.70 6.10 -3.47
CA SER A 249 3.42 6.76 -3.71
C SER A 249 2.25 5.78 -3.71
N LEU A 250 2.39 4.63 -4.38
CA LEU A 250 1.37 3.58 -4.39
C LEU A 250 1.11 3.01 -2.98
N LEU A 251 2.17 2.73 -2.22
CA LEU A 251 2.04 2.25 -0.85
C LEU A 251 1.39 3.28 0.07
N ALA A 252 1.71 4.57 -0.07
CA ALA A 252 1.08 5.63 0.70
C ALA A 252 -0.42 5.76 0.38
N ILE A 253 -0.81 5.60 -0.89
CA ILE A 253 -2.23 5.59 -1.29
C ILE A 253 -2.96 4.38 -0.71
N ILE A 254 -2.37 3.19 -0.78
CA ILE A 254 -2.95 1.97 -0.21
C ILE A 254 -3.11 2.13 1.31
N THR A 255 -2.12 2.71 1.99
CA THR A 255 -2.21 3.02 3.43
C THR A 255 -3.37 3.97 3.72
N GLY A 256 -3.52 5.03 2.93
CA GLY A 256 -4.65 5.97 3.07
C GLY A 256 -6.01 5.31 2.82
N ALA A 257 -6.10 4.43 1.83
CA ALA A 257 -7.33 3.71 1.54
C ALA A 257 -7.77 2.78 2.69
N ASN A 258 -6.80 2.25 3.47
CA ASN A 258 -7.05 1.37 4.62
C ASN A 258 -7.10 2.12 5.97
N LEU A 259 -7.21 3.43 5.95
CA LEU A 259 -7.22 4.27 7.16
C LEU A 259 -8.44 3.95 8.03
N PHE A 260 -8.21 3.39 9.21
CA PHE A 260 -9.24 3.01 10.19
C PHE A 260 -8.86 3.42 11.61
N THR A 261 -7.74 2.89 12.11
CA THR A 261 -7.31 3.02 13.51
C THR A 261 -7.12 4.48 13.92
N GLU A 262 -6.60 5.28 13.03
CA GLU A 262 -6.28 6.68 13.28
C GLU A 262 -7.56 7.55 13.38
N PRO A 263 -8.50 7.54 12.45
CA PRO A 263 -9.78 8.25 12.63
C PRO A 263 -10.59 7.70 13.81
N TYR A 264 -10.52 6.41 14.06
CA TYR A 264 -11.28 5.79 15.15
C TYR A 264 -10.76 6.21 16.53
N LEU A 265 -9.44 6.16 16.74
CA LEU A 265 -8.83 6.42 18.05
C LEU A 265 -8.37 7.87 18.24
N LEU A 266 -7.73 8.48 17.23
CA LEU A 266 -7.15 9.82 17.37
C LEU A 266 -8.23 10.91 17.33
N THR A 267 -9.29 10.71 16.55
CA THR A 267 -10.38 11.69 16.40
C THR A 267 -11.73 11.16 16.89
N ALA A 268 -11.71 10.17 17.79
CA ALA A 268 -12.88 9.64 18.50
C ALA A 268 -14.04 9.24 17.56
N GLY A 269 -13.75 8.40 16.56
CA GLY A 269 -14.77 7.86 15.67
C GLY A 269 -15.05 8.70 14.43
N GLY A 270 -14.08 9.47 13.94
CA GLY A 270 -14.18 10.20 12.67
C GLY A 270 -14.22 11.73 12.82
N GLY A 271 -13.98 12.24 14.05
CA GLY A 271 -13.88 13.66 14.33
C GLY A 271 -15.23 14.42 14.31
N PRO A 272 -15.18 15.77 14.43
CA PRO A 272 -16.37 16.59 14.44
C PRO A 272 -17.10 16.48 13.09
N ASP A 273 -18.40 16.23 13.12
CA ASP A 273 -19.27 16.10 11.93
C ASP A 273 -18.73 15.15 10.86
N GLY A 274 -18.03 14.07 11.25
CA GLY A 274 -17.44 13.11 10.32
C GLY A 274 -16.28 13.66 9.48
N LYS A 275 -15.68 14.81 9.82
CA LYS A 275 -14.65 15.51 9.03
C LYS A 275 -13.29 14.80 8.98
N SER A 276 -13.12 13.74 9.74
CA SER A 276 -11.97 12.82 9.63
C SER A 276 -12.40 11.36 9.50
N ALA A 277 -13.68 11.09 9.29
CA ALA A 277 -14.15 9.74 8.99
C ALA A 277 -13.54 9.25 7.67
N SER A 278 -13.11 7.98 7.64
CA SER A 278 -12.65 7.29 6.45
C SER A 278 -13.73 6.32 5.93
N PRO A 279 -13.70 5.91 4.66
CA PRO A 279 -14.61 4.88 4.17
C PRO A 279 -14.52 3.56 4.96
N VAL A 280 -13.31 3.14 5.37
CA VAL A 280 -13.12 1.91 6.17
C VAL A 280 -13.75 2.05 7.55
N LEU A 281 -13.67 3.23 8.16
CA LEU A 281 -14.35 3.51 9.43
C LEU A 281 -15.88 3.42 9.26
N LEU A 282 -16.43 3.97 8.18
CA LEU A 282 -17.88 3.85 7.88
C LEU A 282 -18.29 2.40 7.61
N ILE A 283 -17.45 1.59 6.95
CA ILE A 283 -17.70 0.16 6.76
C ILE A 283 -17.83 -0.54 8.13
N TYR A 284 -16.94 -0.23 9.05
CA TYR A 284 -17.01 -0.78 10.41
C TYR A 284 -18.26 -0.32 11.15
N GLN A 285 -18.54 0.98 11.14
CA GLN A 285 -19.72 1.54 11.82
C GLN A 285 -21.03 0.98 11.25
N ALA A 286 -21.20 0.97 9.93
CA ALA A 286 -22.39 0.43 9.30
C ALA A 286 -22.51 -1.08 9.51
N GLY A 287 -21.44 -1.85 9.25
CA GLY A 287 -21.50 -3.30 9.26
C GLY A 287 -21.56 -3.92 10.66
N ILE A 288 -20.83 -3.35 11.63
CA ILE A 288 -20.69 -3.92 12.97
C ILE A 288 -21.52 -3.17 14.02
N GLU A 289 -21.46 -1.84 14.05
CA GLU A 289 -22.14 -1.06 15.08
C GLU A 289 -23.64 -0.89 14.79
N GLN A 290 -23.99 -0.67 13.51
CA GLN A 290 -25.37 -0.41 13.07
C GLN A 290 -26.09 -1.64 12.52
N ASN A 291 -25.39 -2.78 12.36
CA ASN A 291 -25.93 -4.03 11.81
C ASN A 291 -26.48 -3.90 10.38
N HIS A 292 -25.76 -3.14 9.51
CA HIS A 292 -26.01 -3.01 8.08
C HIS A 292 -24.84 -3.54 7.24
N PRO A 293 -24.55 -4.87 7.28
CA PRO A 293 -23.43 -5.44 6.53
C PRO A 293 -23.64 -5.41 5.01
N ASP A 294 -24.87 -5.29 4.53
CA ASP A 294 -25.23 -5.07 3.13
C ASP A 294 -24.69 -3.72 2.60
N PHE A 295 -24.96 -2.64 3.31
CA PHE A 295 -24.41 -1.31 3.04
C PHE A 295 -22.86 -1.32 3.15
N ALA A 296 -22.33 -1.92 4.22
CA ALA A 296 -20.88 -2.00 4.45
C ALA A 296 -20.18 -2.77 3.33
N ALA A 297 -20.75 -3.89 2.85
CA ALA A 297 -20.22 -4.68 1.75
C ALA A 297 -20.24 -3.87 0.43
N ALA A 298 -21.31 -3.17 0.12
CA ALA A 298 -21.40 -2.32 -1.07
C ALA A 298 -20.36 -1.19 -1.03
N LEU A 299 -20.20 -0.51 0.12
CA LEU A 299 -19.19 0.53 0.32
C LEU A 299 -17.76 -0.04 0.18
N GLY A 300 -17.49 -1.23 0.74
CA GLY A 300 -16.20 -1.90 0.61
C GLY A 300 -15.82 -2.22 -0.84
N ILE A 301 -16.77 -2.71 -1.63
CA ILE A 301 -16.57 -2.99 -3.06
C ILE A 301 -16.29 -1.69 -3.83
N LEU A 302 -17.05 -0.63 -3.59
CA LEU A 302 -16.82 0.68 -4.21
C LEU A 302 -15.44 1.25 -3.85
N LEU A 303 -15.01 1.09 -2.60
CA LEU A 303 -13.67 1.49 -2.15
C LEU A 303 -12.57 0.72 -2.91
N VAL A 304 -12.70 -0.60 -3.04
CA VAL A 304 -11.75 -1.43 -3.80
C VAL A 304 -11.66 -0.96 -5.25
N ILE A 305 -12.81 -0.74 -5.91
CA ILE A 305 -12.86 -0.24 -7.29
C ILE A 305 -12.15 1.11 -7.40
N LEU A 306 -12.42 2.05 -6.48
CA LEU A 306 -11.77 3.35 -6.47
C LEU A 306 -10.25 3.24 -6.33
N VAL A 307 -9.77 2.43 -5.39
CA VAL A 307 -8.33 2.22 -5.16
C VAL A 307 -7.65 1.63 -6.39
N LEU A 308 -8.29 0.66 -7.05
CA LEU A 308 -7.78 0.07 -8.29
C LEU A 308 -7.72 1.09 -9.43
N LEU A 309 -8.74 1.94 -9.57
CA LEU A 309 -8.76 3.00 -10.58
C LEU A 309 -7.68 4.05 -10.35
N VAL A 310 -7.53 4.53 -9.12
CA VAL A 310 -6.51 5.52 -8.75
C VAL A 310 -5.10 4.95 -8.93
N SER A 311 -4.84 3.75 -8.39
CA SER A 311 -3.54 3.09 -8.49
C SER A 311 -3.18 2.72 -9.93
N GLY A 312 -4.16 2.22 -10.69
CA GLY A 312 -4.00 1.89 -12.10
C GLY A 312 -3.73 3.14 -12.95
N GLY A 313 -4.45 4.24 -12.67
CA GLY A 313 -4.24 5.53 -13.33
C GLY A 313 -2.84 6.08 -13.11
N LEU A 314 -2.35 6.07 -11.87
CA LEU A 314 -0.98 6.49 -11.54
C LEU A 314 0.07 5.62 -12.25
N TRP A 315 -0.10 4.31 -12.25
CA TRP A 315 0.80 3.39 -12.92
C TRP A 315 0.87 3.65 -14.44
N LEU A 316 -0.27 3.91 -15.08
CA LEU A 316 -0.34 4.25 -16.51
C LEU A 316 0.33 5.59 -16.83
N LEU A 317 0.13 6.61 -16.00
CA LEU A 317 0.77 7.92 -16.17
C LEU A 317 2.30 7.81 -16.10
N GLN A 318 2.80 7.00 -15.18
CA GLN A 318 4.24 6.81 -15.00
C GLN A 318 4.88 5.97 -16.12
N ARG A 319 4.16 4.98 -16.67
CA ARG A 319 4.61 4.22 -17.84
C ARG A 319 4.81 5.07 -19.09
N ARG A 320 3.98 6.11 -19.28
CA ARG A 320 4.10 7.02 -20.44
C ARG A 320 5.31 7.95 -20.36
N GLN A 321 5.94 8.07 -19.21
CA GLN A 321 7.08 8.95 -18.97
C GLN A 321 8.41 8.17 -18.87
N ALA A 322 8.40 6.84 -18.92
CA ALA A 322 9.57 5.94 -18.97
C ALA A 322 9.88 5.56 -20.42
#